data_bf52b07177f338c951c79356c225599d
#
_entry.id   bf52b07177f338c951c79356c225599d
#
_cell.length_a   1.000
_cell.length_b   1.000
_cell.length_c   1.000
_cell.angle_alpha   90.00
_cell.angle_beta   90.00
_cell.angle_gamma   90.00
#
_symmetry.space_group_name_H-M   'P 1'
#
loop_
_entity.id
_entity.type
_entity.pdbx_description
1 polymer ?
#
loop_
_entity_poly.entity_id
_entity_poly.type
_entity_poly.pdbx_seq_one_letter_code
_entity_poly.pdbx_strand_id
1 'polypeptide(L)'
;MAITETKTKYGQVHGVQKDGYTVFRGVPYAKPPVGEKRFCPPEEPACWEGVYKADHFGCVCPQTEHEPDSFYGKEFYLDPEFGMNQSEDCLYLNIWTPANAADEKLPVAFWIHGGAFMHGFSHESEFDGAAYCERGVILVTINYRLGVFGFLAHPWLSEESGVGRSGNYAILDQIAALKWVKENIAAFGGDPENITVFGQSAGCMSVQTLVSSPLTENWISKAIFQSAGGYDTGLNRDMPLSEAETIGQEFVELSGAKSLEELRTIPAEKIVELQEEFGRVNPSRMLSFVPNIDNHLLTCGYNEAVTEGKIKNIPYMLGSTADDIGVFPEMKEKGEHGGIYKGCINWSLALEKLGRKPAYVYYFTRALLGDDAGAFHSSELWYMFGTLGRSWRPKTEGDYALSKEMMDDWTNFMKTGNPNAEGKDDWKPCTKDAPYVQVLDVRK
;
A
#
# COMPACT_ATOMS: atom_id res chain seq x y z
N MET A 1 -29.27 11.87 -3.00
CA MET A 1 -28.45 12.34 -4.15
C MET A 1 -26.98 12.11 -3.78
N ALA A 2 -26.16 11.66 -4.71
CA ALA A 2 -24.75 11.38 -4.42
C ALA A 2 -24.05 12.60 -3.76
N ILE A 3 -23.13 12.36 -2.83
CA ILE A 3 -22.34 13.40 -2.18
C ILE A 3 -21.30 13.92 -3.20
N THR A 4 -21.60 14.99 -3.89
CA THR A 4 -20.67 15.61 -4.86
C THR A 4 -19.87 16.76 -4.24
N GLU A 5 -20.34 17.32 -3.14
CA GLU A 5 -19.65 18.34 -2.36
C GLU A 5 -19.79 18.06 -0.88
N THR A 6 -18.69 18.20 -0.14
CA THR A 6 -18.68 17.98 1.30
C THR A 6 -17.63 18.85 1.98
N LYS A 7 -17.70 18.94 3.32
CA LYS A 7 -16.79 19.74 4.13
C LYS A 7 -15.88 18.86 4.97
N THR A 8 -14.58 18.98 4.74
CA THR A 8 -13.55 18.38 5.57
C THR A 8 -13.13 19.32 6.69
N LYS A 9 -12.27 18.83 7.59
CA LYS A 9 -11.58 19.66 8.62
C LYS A 9 -10.86 20.87 8.00
N TYR A 10 -10.40 20.74 6.75
CA TYR A 10 -9.52 21.72 6.08
C TYR A 10 -10.24 22.64 5.11
N GLY A 11 -11.44 22.33 4.69
CA GLY A 11 -12.24 23.14 3.77
C GLY A 11 -13.27 22.32 3.00
N GLN A 12 -14.00 22.98 2.11
CA GLN A 12 -14.96 22.33 1.22
C GLN A 12 -14.24 21.66 0.05
N VAL A 13 -14.72 20.48 -0.37
CA VAL A 13 -14.20 19.74 -1.53
C VAL A 13 -15.36 19.38 -2.45
N HIS A 14 -15.12 19.47 -3.76
CA HIS A 14 -16.07 19.09 -4.80
C HIS A 14 -15.46 18.02 -5.68
N GLY A 15 -16.13 16.86 -5.78
CA GLY A 15 -15.71 15.70 -6.58
C GLY A 15 -16.49 15.58 -7.90
N VAL A 16 -16.13 14.59 -8.68
CA VAL A 16 -16.71 14.28 -9.97
C VAL A 16 -17.73 13.15 -9.82
N GLN A 17 -18.98 13.43 -10.11
CA GLN A 17 -20.03 12.42 -10.13
C GLN A 17 -19.86 11.48 -11.32
N LYS A 18 -19.97 10.20 -11.04
CA LYS A 18 -20.01 9.09 -11.99
C LYS A 18 -21.34 8.34 -11.86
N ASP A 19 -21.52 7.30 -12.65
CA ASP A 19 -22.70 6.44 -12.54
C ASP A 19 -22.62 5.61 -11.25
N GLY A 20 -23.49 5.89 -10.30
CA GLY A 20 -23.58 5.19 -9.01
C GLY A 20 -22.57 5.60 -7.92
N TYR A 21 -21.63 6.53 -8.18
CA TYR A 21 -20.66 6.99 -7.18
C TYR A 21 -20.12 8.38 -7.47
N THR A 22 -19.38 8.94 -6.52
CA THR A 22 -18.59 10.17 -6.70
C THR A 22 -17.12 9.86 -6.46
N VAL A 23 -16.22 10.42 -7.27
CA VAL A 23 -14.78 10.36 -7.04
C VAL A 23 -14.23 11.75 -6.71
N PHE A 24 -13.47 11.83 -5.61
CA PHE A 24 -12.69 13.01 -5.22
C PHE A 24 -11.22 12.66 -5.47
N ARG A 25 -10.57 13.37 -6.40
CA ARG A 25 -9.21 13.11 -6.85
C ARG A 25 -8.26 14.18 -6.34
N GLY A 26 -7.06 13.79 -5.92
CA GLY A 26 -6.00 14.74 -5.56
C GLY A 26 -6.31 15.59 -4.34
N VAL A 27 -6.98 15.05 -3.33
CA VAL A 27 -7.25 15.77 -2.08
C VAL A 27 -5.97 15.79 -1.22
N PRO A 28 -5.42 16.96 -0.84
CA PRO A 28 -4.21 17.02 -0.05
C PRO A 28 -4.47 16.55 1.39
N TYR A 29 -3.64 15.62 1.88
CA TYR A 29 -3.71 15.13 3.25
C TYR A 29 -2.57 15.65 4.14
N ALA A 30 -1.55 16.27 3.54
CA ALA A 30 -0.44 16.92 4.23
C ALA A 30 0.03 18.15 3.43
N LYS A 31 0.85 19.01 4.07
CA LYS A 31 1.56 20.07 3.36
C LYS A 31 2.58 19.50 2.40
N PRO A 32 2.88 20.19 1.27
CA PRO A 32 3.96 19.80 0.37
C PRO A 32 5.30 19.64 1.11
N PRO A 33 5.99 18.49 1.02
CA PRO A 33 7.27 18.26 1.68
C PRO A 33 8.44 18.79 0.83
N VAL A 34 8.41 20.06 0.47
CA VAL A 34 9.36 20.71 -0.46
C VAL A 34 10.34 21.63 0.27
N GLY A 35 11.50 21.90 -0.34
CA GLY A 35 12.50 22.84 0.18
C GLY A 35 13.01 22.42 1.56
N GLU A 36 12.86 23.29 2.56
CA GLU A 36 13.26 23.00 3.95
C GLU A 36 12.48 21.83 4.57
N LYS A 37 11.32 21.46 4.01
CA LYS A 37 10.52 20.32 4.46
C LYS A 37 10.89 19.01 3.78
N ARG A 38 11.77 19.04 2.79
CA ARG A 38 12.34 17.80 2.24
C ARG A 38 13.06 17.04 3.35
N PHE A 39 12.81 15.72 3.44
CA PHE A 39 13.32 14.85 4.51
C PHE A 39 12.87 15.26 5.93
N CYS A 40 11.66 15.77 6.06
CA CYS A 40 10.99 16.03 7.34
C CYS A 40 9.72 15.19 7.47
N PRO A 41 9.24 14.93 8.69
CA PRO A 41 7.89 14.37 8.90
C PRO A 41 6.81 15.21 8.21
N PRO A 42 5.68 14.59 7.77
CA PRO A 42 4.58 15.33 7.17
C PRO A 42 3.92 16.27 8.18
N GLU A 43 3.47 17.43 7.71
CA GLU A 43 2.68 18.38 8.49
C GLU A 43 1.22 18.39 8.00
N GLU A 44 0.26 18.68 8.89
CA GLU A 44 -1.15 18.80 8.51
C GLU A 44 -1.33 19.81 7.38
N PRO A 45 -2.23 19.58 6.41
CA PRO A 45 -2.46 20.50 5.30
C PRO A 45 -2.98 21.85 5.81
N ALA A 46 -2.74 22.90 5.05
CA ALA A 46 -3.35 24.19 5.33
C ALA A 46 -4.86 24.15 5.06
N CYS A 47 -5.64 24.86 5.86
CA CYS A 47 -7.04 25.09 5.52
C CYS A 47 -7.12 25.99 4.26
N TRP A 48 -8.10 25.72 3.41
CA TRP A 48 -8.37 26.53 2.21
C TRP A 48 -9.72 27.23 2.30
N GLU A 49 -9.80 28.37 1.63
CA GLU A 49 -11.04 29.11 1.44
C GLU A 49 -11.73 28.68 0.13
N GLY A 50 -13.06 28.78 0.10
CA GLY A 50 -13.85 28.35 -1.06
C GLY A 50 -13.93 26.84 -1.21
N VAL A 51 -14.16 26.37 -2.44
CA VAL A 51 -14.35 24.96 -2.76
C VAL A 51 -13.14 24.44 -3.53
N TYR A 52 -12.45 23.47 -2.95
CA TYR A 52 -11.36 22.75 -3.62
C TYR A 52 -11.94 21.80 -4.67
N LYS A 53 -11.50 21.93 -5.93
CA LYS A 53 -11.92 21.07 -7.03
C LYS A 53 -11.10 19.80 -7.04
N ALA A 54 -11.66 18.71 -6.52
CA ALA A 54 -11.05 17.40 -6.49
C ALA A 54 -11.40 16.60 -7.76
N ASP A 55 -11.08 17.16 -8.94
CA ASP A 55 -11.47 16.65 -10.26
C ASP A 55 -10.30 16.03 -11.06
N HIS A 56 -9.06 16.16 -10.59
CA HIS A 56 -7.87 15.59 -11.18
C HIS A 56 -6.97 14.95 -10.13
N PHE A 57 -6.20 13.94 -10.53
CA PHE A 57 -5.22 13.31 -9.64
C PHE A 57 -4.10 14.28 -9.29
N GLY A 58 -3.61 14.19 -8.05
CA GLY A 58 -2.45 14.97 -7.60
C GLY A 58 -1.14 14.45 -8.23
N CYS A 59 -0.07 15.25 -8.10
CA CYS A 59 1.24 14.80 -8.52
C CYS A 59 1.68 13.56 -7.75
N VAL A 60 2.59 12.79 -8.35
CA VAL A 60 3.21 11.61 -7.76
C VAL A 60 4.63 11.94 -7.29
N CYS A 61 5.16 11.18 -6.33
CA CYS A 61 6.52 11.35 -5.85
C CYS A 61 7.52 11.17 -7.01
N PRO A 62 8.59 12.00 -7.09
CA PRO A 62 9.62 11.83 -8.09
C PRO A 62 10.23 10.43 -8.04
N GLN A 63 10.28 9.77 -9.18
CA GLN A 63 10.70 8.37 -9.34
C GLN A 63 11.14 8.12 -10.78
N THR A 64 11.86 7.03 -11.00
CA THR A 64 12.16 6.55 -12.36
C THR A 64 10.91 6.00 -13.00
N GLU A 65 10.65 6.37 -14.24
CA GLU A 65 9.55 5.79 -15.02
C GLU A 65 9.94 4.39 -15.52
N HIS A 66 8.96 3.49 -15.55
CA HIS A 66 9.16 2.19 -16.16
C HIS A 66 9.28 2.31 -17.69
N GLU A 67 10.32 1.70 -18.26
CA GLU A 67 10.43 1.59 -19.70
C GLU A 67 9.19 0.87 -20.27
N PRO A 68 8.55 1.38 -21.34
CA PRO A 68 7.32 0.79 -21.88
C PRO A 68 7.47 -0.68 -22.29
N ASP A 69 8.67 -1.10 -22.68
CA ASP A 69 9.00 -2.48 -23.08
C ASP A 69 9.39 -3.37 -21.88
N SER A 70 9.53 -2.79 -20.68
CA SER A 70 9.78 -3.58 -19.47
C SER A 70 8.53 -4.37 -19.09
N PHE A 71 8.71 -5.45 -18.30
CA PHE A 71 7.59 -6.29 -17.89
C PHE A 71 6.48 -5.49 -17.20
N TYR A 72 6.83 -4.73 -16.16
CA TYR A 72 5.85 -3.93 -15.41
C TYR A 72 5.39 -2.69 -16.20
N GLY A 73 6.27 -2.08 -17.01
CA GLY A 73 5.89 -1.00 -17.92
C GLY A 73 4.73 -1.41 -18.84
N LYS A 74 4.88 -2.57 -19.48
CA LYS A 74 3.83 -3.15 -20.32
C LYS A 74 2.59 -3.58 -19.55
N GLU A 75 2.74 -4.06 -18.32
CA GLU A 75 1.63 -4.59 -17.54
C GLU A 75 0.72 -3.49 -16.98
N PHE A 76 1.28 -2.41 -16.42
CA PHE A 76 0.53 -1.45 -15.62
C PHE A 76 0.61 0.02 -16.08
N TYR A 77 1.60 0.38 -16.95
CA TYR A 77 1.91 1.77 -17.23
C TYR A 77 1.77 2.20 -18.69
N LEU A 78 1.07 1.41 -19.54
CA LEU A 78 0.89 1.74 -20.97
C LEU A 78 -0.17 2.79 -21.25
N ASP A 79 -1.15 2.97 -20.34
CA ASP A 79 -2.29 3.85 -20.58
C ASP A 79 -1.93 5.31 -20.20
N PRO A 80 -1.82 6.23 -21.20
CA PRO A 80 -1.45 7.60 -20.91
C PRO A 80 -2.49 8.40 -20.10
N GLU A 81 -3.73 7.90 -19.96
CA GLU A 81 -4.75 8.52 -19.09
C GLU A 81 -4.31 8.48 -17.61
N PHE A 82 -3.48 7.49 -17.25
CA PHE A 82 -2.94 7.29 -15.91
C PHE A 82 -1.48 7.75 -15.82
N GLY A 83 -1.09 8.77 -16.59
CA GLY A 83 0.26 9.30 -16.61
C GLY A 83 0.71 9.95 -15.31
N MET A 84 2.02 9.99 -15.10
CA MET A 84 2.68 10.52 -13.91
C MET A 84 3.06 12.00 -14.09
N ASN A 85 2.39 12.90 -13.38
CA ASN A 85 2.91 14.25 -13.15
C ASN A 85 3.76 14.22 -11.88
N GLN A 86 5.07 14.24 -12.01
CA GLN A 86 5.98 14.09 -10.87
C GLN A 86 6.26 15.42 -10.17
N SER A 87 6.20 15.41 -8.84
CA SER A 87 6.58 16.55 -7.98
C SER A 87 6.83 16.04 -6.56
N GLU A 88 7.69 16.72 -5.80
CA GLU A 88 7.76 16.49 -4.35
C GLU A 88 6.49 16.93 -3.62
N ASP A 89 5.68 17.81 -4.20
CA ASP A 89 4.30 18.08 -3.77
C ASP A 89 3.39 16.94 -4.22
N CYS A 90 3.48 15.80 -3.52
CA CYS A 90 2.85 14.53 -3.91
C CYS A 90 1.92 13.93 -2.84
N LEU A 91 1.72 14.58 -1.69
CA LEU A 91 0.98 14.02 -0.57
C LEU A 91 -0.54 14.19 -0.73
N TYR A 92 -1.09 13.43 -1.67
CA TYR A 92 -2.49 13.46 -2.07
C TYR A 92 -3.15 12.09 -1.90
N LEU A 93 -4.46 12.11 -1.67
CA LEU A 93 -5.31 10.92 -1.66
C LEU A 93 -6.49 11.08 -2.63
N ASN A 94 -7.09 9.94 -3.00
CA ASN A 94 -8.29 9.90 -3.81
C ASN A 94 -9.37 9.10 -3.07
N ILE A 95 -10.64 9.48 -3.23
CA ILE A 95 -11.77 8.85 -2.55
C ILE A 95 -12.86 8.52 -3.57
N TRP A 96 -13.27 7.27 -3.65
CA TRP A 96 -14.46 6.84 -4.38
C TRP A 96 -15.55 6.48 -3.36
N THR A 97 -16.69 7.14 -3.43
CA THR A 97 -17.80 6.90 -2.50
C THR A 97 -19.12 6.69 -3.21
N PRO A 98 -19.86 5.62 -2.89
CA PRO A 98 -21.24 5.44 -3.37
C PRO A 98 -22.27 6.15 -2.50
N ALA A 99 -21.86 6.82 -1.42
CA ALA A 99 -22.75 7.39 -0.42
C ALA A 99 -23.62 8.52 -0.99
N ASN A 100 -24.87 8.57 -0.54
CA ASN A 100 -25.82 9.64 -0.81
C ASN A 100 -25.98 10.59 0.39
N ALA A 101 -25.53 10.16 1.58
CA ALA A 101 -25.59 10.94 2.82
C ALA A 101 -24.37 10.63 3.71
N ALA A 102 -23.96 11.60 4.51
CA ALA A 102 -22.78 11.48 5.37
C ALA A 102 -22.98 10.49 6.55
N ASP A 103 -24.20 10.12 6.88
CA ASP A 103 -24.55 9.21 7.97
C ASP A 103 -24.70 7.74 7.59
N GLU A 104 -24.36 7.37 6.34
CA GLU A 104 -24.48 5.98 5.86
C GLU A 104 -23.52 5.01 6.52
N LYS A 105 -22.38 5.48 7.03
CA LYS A 105 -21.36 4.68 7.74
C LYS A 105 -20.87 3.46 6.92
N LEU A 106 -20.50 3.71 5.68
CA LEU A 106 -19.98 2.68 4.80
C LEU A 106 -18.57 2.24 5.21
N PRO A 107 -18.20 0.96 5.05
CA PRO A 107 -16.85 0.48 5.30
C PRO A 107 -15.87 1.16 4.36
N VAL A 108 -14.65 1.40 4.86
CA VAL A 108 -13.58 2.12 4.16
C VAL A 108 -12.42 1.18 3.86
N ALA A 109 -12.05 1.07 2.60
CA ALA A 109 -10.89 0.37 2.10
C ALA A 109 -9.76 1.39 1.88
N PHE A 110 -8.67 1.30 2.63
CA PHE A 110 -7.52 2.20 2.56
C PHE A 110 -6.35 1.50 1.89
N TRP A 111 -6.12 1.82 0.61
CA TRP A 111 -5.12 1.19 -0.25
C TRP A 111 -3.76 1.88 -0.20
N ILE A 112 -2.70 1.06 -0.05
CA ILE A 112 -1.30 1.47 -0.14
C ILE A 112 -0.66 0.69 -1.28
N HIS A 113 -0.21 1.41 -2.33
CA HIS A 113 0.41 0.81 -3.51
C HIS A 113 1.78 0.20 -3.21
N GLY A 114 2.21 -0.72 -4.07
CA GLY A 114 3.51 -1.36 -4.05
C GLY A 114 4.61 -0.57 -4.74
N GLY A 115 5.54 -1.27 -5.40
CA GLY A 115 6.63 -0.66 -6.17
C GLY A 115 7.97 -0.60 -5.41
N ALA A 116 8.25 -1.58 -4.54
CA ALA A 116 9.52 -1.73 -3.82
C ALA A 116 9.96 -0.50 -3.00
N PHE A 117 9.01 0.36 -2.58
CA PHE A 117 9.24 1.68 -1.99
C PHE A 117 9.96 2.68 -2.90
N MET A 118 10.17 2.37 -4.16
CA MET A 118 10.91 3.18 -5.13
C MET A 118 10.03 3.70 -6.26
N HIS A 119 8.93 3.02 -6.55
CA HIS A 119 8.01 3.30 -7.65
C HIS A 119 6.56 3.22 -7.20
N GLY A 120 5.67 3.63 -8.09
CA GLY A 120 4.24 3.49 -7.91
C GLY A 120 3.53 4.77 -7.49
N PHE A 121 2.21 4.74 -7.62
CA PHE A 121 1.35 5.87 -7.26
C PHE A 121 -0.11 5.44 -7.07
N SER A 122 -0.91 6.30 -6.50
CA SER A 122 -2.28 6.01 -6.03
C SER A 122 -3.33 5.81 -7.12
N HIS A 123 -3.00 6.08 -8.37
CA HIS A 123 -3.93 6.04 -9.50
C HIS A 123 -3.36 5.28 -10.71
N GLU A 124 -2.55 4.25 -10.44
CA GLU A 124 -2.15 3.30 -11.49
C GLU A 124 -3.38 2.70 -12.17
N SER A 125 -3.24 2.24 -13.40
CA SER A 125 -4.38 1.86 -14.25
C SER A 125 -5.26 0.75 -13.67
N GLU A 126 -4.70 -0.11 -12.83
CA GLU A 126 -5.44 -1.16 -12.12
C GLU A 126 -6.24 -0.64 -10.91
N PHE A 127 -5.89 0.51 -10.32
CA PHE A 127 -6.54 1.01 -9.11
C PHE A 127 -7.78 1.85 -9.44
N ASP A 128 -8.96 1.31 -9.16
CA ASP A 128 -10.24 2.00 -9.37
C ASP A 128 -11.26 1.61 -8.30
N GLY A 129 -12.04 2.59 -7.86
CA GLY A 129 -13.03 2.39 -6.81
C GLY A 129 -14.43 2.04 -7.30
N ALA A 130 -14.72 2.00 -8.60
CA ALA A 130 -16.05 1.75 -9.11
C ALA A 130 -16.63 0.42 -8.61
N ALA A 131 -15.87 -0.67 -8.75
CA ALA A 131 -16.30 -2.00 -8.33
C ALA A 131 -16.45 -2.14 -6.79
N TYR A 132 -15.71 -1.37 -6.00
CA TYR A 132 -15.89 -1.23 -4.55
C TYR A 132 -17.18 -0.49 -4.22
N CYS A 133 -17.43 0.63 -4.93
CA CYS A 133 -18.64 1.42 -4.77
C CYS A 133 -19.91 0.60 -5.09
N GLU A 134 -19.91 -0.22 -6.14
CA GLU A 134 -21.01 -1.14 -6.48
C GLU A 134 -21.34 -2.10 -5.32
N ARG A 135 -20.36 -2.38 -4.45
CA ARG A 135 -20.49 -3.25 -3.29
C ARG A 135 -20.69 -2.50 -1.97
N GLY A 136 -20.91 -1.18 -2.03
CA GLY A 136 -21.15 -0.35 -0.85
C GLY A 136 -19.90 -0.17 0.03
N VAL A 137 -18.72 -0.12 -0.56
CA VAL A 137 -17.43 0.15 0.12
C VAL A 137 -16.82 1.42 -0.44
N ILE A 138 -16.33 2.30 0.41
CA ILE A 138 -15.54 3.47 0.02
C ILE A 138 -14.11 3.02 -0.21
N LEU A 139 -13.53 3.33 -1.39
CA LEU A 139 -12.10 3.17 -1.62
C LEU A 139 -11.36 4.49 -1.40
N VAL A 140 -10.25 4.42 -0.68
CA VAL A 140 -9.27 5.50 -0.55
C VAL A 140 -7.93 4.99 -1.03
N THR A 141 -7.30 5.68 -1.99
CA THR A 141 -5.91 5.40 -2.42
C THR A 141 -5.02 6.58 -2.09
N ILE A 142 -3.76 6.34 -1.75
CA ILE A 142 -2.83 7.37 -1.31
C ILE A 142 -1.51 7.36 -2.08
N ASN A 143 -0.97 8.54 -2.37
CA ASN A 143 0.46 8.70 -2.65
C ASN A 143 1.22 8.85 -1.34
N TYR A 144 2.48 8.48 -1.33
CA TYR A 144 3.44 8.70 -0.25
C TYR A 144 4.83 8.89 -0.82
N ARG A 145 5.76 9.48 -0.07
CA ARG A 145 7.13 9.68 -0.55
C ARG A 145 7.85 8.35 -0.76
N LEU A 146 8.66 8.27 -1.80
CA LEU A 146 9.36 7.08 -2.25
C LEU A 146 10.88 7.23 -2.12
N GLY A 147 11.58 6.10 -2.09
CA GLY A 147 13.02 6.02 -2.15
C GLY A 147 13.71 6.96 -1.15
N VAL A 148 14.69 7.69 -1.63
CA VAL A 148 15.45 8.66 -0.84
C VAL A 148 14.53 9.73 -0.21
N PHE A 149 13.51 10.20 -0.92
CA PHE A 149 12.58 11.22 -0.38
C PHE A 149 11.79 10.73 0.85
N GLY A 150 11.46 9.43 0.86
CA GLY A 150 10.66 8.80 1.90
C GLY A 150 11.45 8.11 3.00
N PHE A 151 12.70 7.68 2.73
CA PHE A 151 13.42 6.77 3.60
C PHE A 151 14.88 7.14 3.89
N LEU A 152 15.35 8.32 3.47
CA LEU A 152 16.72 8.74 3.80
C LEU A 152 16.86 8.96 5.31
N ALA A 153 17.62 8.09 5.98
CA ALA A 153 18.11 8.31 7.32
C ALA A 153 19.54 8.87 7.24
N HIS A 154 19.87 9.86 8.06
CA HIS A 154 21.22 10.43 8.10
C HIS A 154 21.43 11.09 9.46
N PRO A 155 22.67 11.06 10.05
CA PRO A 155 22.94 11.73 11.34
C PRO A 155 22.53 13.20 11.37
N TRP A 156 22.72 13.97 10.30
CA TRP A 156 22.28 15.36 10.21
C TRP A 156 20.75 15.50 10.37
N LEU A 157 19.98 14.59 9.75
CA LEU A 157 18.51 14.59 9.83
C LEU A 157 18.05 14.14 11.22
N SER A 158 18.72 13.17 11.81
CA SER A 158 18.43 12.71 13.16
C SER A 158 18.73 13.80 14.20
N GLU A 159 19.83 14.56 14.04
CA GLU A 159 20.17 15.70 14.89
C GLU A 159 19.14 16.83 14.72
N GLU A 160 18.83 17.24 13.47
CA GLU A 160 17.85 18.28 13.17
C GLU A 160 16.47 17.96 13.72
N SER A 161 16.07 16.69 13.74
CA SER A 161 14.77 16.24 14.26
C SER A 161 14.56 16.56 15.74
N GLY A 162 15.64 16.79 16.50
CA GLY A 162 15.63 17.02 17.94
C GLY A 162 15.22 15.79 18.78
N VAL A 163 14.92 14.67 18.12
CA VAL A 163 14.46 13.41 18.75
C VAL A 163 15.34 12.22 18.37
N GLY A 164 16.44 12.47 17.63
CA GLY A 164 17.45 11.48 17.32
C GLY A 164 17.02 10.38 16.34
N ARG A 165 16.13 10.69 15.39
CA ARG A 165 15.66 9.71 14.40
C ARG A 165 15.30 10.34 13.06
N SER A 166 15.43 9.55 11.99
CA SER A 166 15.17 9.94 10.61
C SER A 166 14.85 8.71 9.74
N GLY A 167 14.41 8.93 8.49
CA GLY A 167 14.31 7.89 7.47
C GLY A 167 12.97 7.15 7.37
N ASN A 168 11.98 7.46 8.18
CA ASN A 168 10.66 6.81 8.13
C ASN A 168 9.56 7.72 7.57
N TYR A 169 9.92 8.72 6.76
CA TYR A 169 8.97 9.77 6.32
C TYR A 169 7.83 9.21 5.49
N ALA A 170 8.09 8.24 4.62
CA ALA A 170 7.07 7.59 3.80
C ALA A 170 5.99 6.89 4.65
N ILE A 171 6.38 6.20 5.71
CA ILE A 171 5.41 5.55 6.61
C ILE A 171 4.68 6.59 7.46
N LEU A 172 5.37 7.67 7.84
CA LEU A 172 4.71 8.81 8.51
C LEU A 172 3.71 9.50 7.59
N ASP A 173 3.97 9.59 6.26
CA ASP A 173 3.01 10.06 5.27
C ASP A 173 1.75 9.19 5.24
N GLN A 174 1.94 7.86 5.22
CA GLN A 174 0.83 6.89 5.26
C GLN A 174 0.03 7.01 6.56
N ILE A 175 0.69 7.24 7.70
CA ILE A 175 0.03 7.48 8.99
C ILE A 175 -0.73 8.81 8.95
N ALA A 176 -0.17 9.86 8.36
CA ALA A 176 -0.85 11.15 8.20
C ALA A 176 -2.10 11.03 7.30
N ALA A 177 -2.01 10.26 6.20
CA ALA A 177 -3.15 9.97 5.34
C ALA A 177 -4.24 9.16 6.08
N LEU A 178 -3.84 8.14 6.84
CA LEU A 178 -4.77 7.35 7.64
C LEU A 178 -5.46 8.20 8.73
N LYS A 179 -4.71 9.08 9.39
CA LYS A 179 -5.25 10.06 10.35
C LYS A 179 -6.25 11.00 9.66
N TRP A 180 -5.89 11.51 8.48
CA TRP A 180 -6.78 12.35 7.69
C TRP A 180 -8.09 11.63 7.37
N VAL A 181 -8.03 10.36 6.94
CA VAL A 181 -9.21 9.52 6.67
C VAL A 181 -10.03 9.34 7.95
N LYS A 182 -9.41 8.99 9.07
CA LYS A 182 -10.06 8.82 10.37
C LYS A 182 -10.85 10.08 10.79
N GLU A 183 -10.30 11.26 10.53
CA GLU A 183 -10.89 12.54 10.92
C GLU A 183 -11.97 13.06 9.95
N ASN A 184 -11.93 12.65 8.66
CA ASN A 184 -12.75 13.29 7.62
C ASN A 184 -13.69 12.35 6.87
N ILE A 185 -13.48 11.02 6.88
CA ILE A 185 -14.18 10.10 5.98
C ILE A 185 -15.69 10.04 6.25
N ALA A 186 -16.14 10.38 7.45
CA ALA A 186 -17.57 10.49 7.77
C ALA A 186 -18.27 11.54 6.90
N ALA A 187 -17.58 12.62 6.51
CA ALA A 187 -18.12 13.62 5.60
C ALA A 187 -18.39 13.07 4.17
N PHE A 188 -17.78 11.94 3.82
CA PHE A 188 -17.95 11.22 2.56
C PHE A 188 -18.87 9.98 2.70
N GLY A 189 -19.56 9.83 3.83
CA GLY A 189 -20.44 8.72 4.14
C GLY A 189 -19.74 7.47 4.68
N GLY A 190 -18.46 7.54 4.99
CA GLY A 190 -17.67 6.42 5.53
C GLY A 190 -17.75 6.28 7.04
N ASP A 191 -17.50 5.06 7.52
CA ASP A 191 -17.37 4.76 8.94
C ASP A 191 -15.90 4.86 9.38
N PRO A 192 -15.51 5.87 10.17
CA PRO A 192 -14.15 5.99 10.67
C PRO A 192 -13.76 4.84 11.63
N GLU A 193 -14.72 4.09 12.16
CA GLU A 193 -14.45 2.92 13.01
C GLU A 193 -14.35 1.61 12.21
N ASN A 194 -14.57 1.66 10.88
CA ASN A 194 -14.52 0.49 10.01
C ASN A 194 -13.55 0.70 8.82
N ILE A 195 -12.28 0.94 9.12
CA ILE A 195 -11.21 1.14 8.14
C ILE A 195 -10.41 -0.16 7.99
N THR A 196 -10.39 -0.73 6.79
CA THR A 196 -9.51 -1.84 6.41
C THR A 196 -8.30 -1.27 5.67
N VAL A 197 -7.10 -1.45 6.21
CA VAL A 197 -5.87 -1.13 5.48
C VAL A 197 -5.45 -2.33 4.65
N PHE A 198 -5.07 -2.09 3.39
CA PHE A 198 -4.62 -3.16 2.52
C PHE A 198 -3.59 -2.66 1.51
N GLY A 199 -2.74 -3.55 1.05
CA GLY A 199 -1.67 -3.21 0.13
C GLY A 199 -0.99 -4.46 -0.42
N GLN A 200 -0.28 -4.28 -1.52
CA GLN A 200 0.44 -5.33 -2.21
C GLN A 200 1.95 -5.03 -2.23
N SER A 201 2.81 -6.06 -2.19
CA SER A 201 4.27 -5.87 -2.25
C SER A 201 4.79 -4.91 -1.17
N ALA A 202 5.53 -3.87 -1.52
CA ALA A 202 5.97 -2.83 -0.58
C ALA A 202 4.79 -2.16 0.15
N GLY A 203 3.63 -2.01 -0.50
CA GLY A 203 2.40 -1.55 0.14
C GLY A 203 1.90 -2.52 1.23
N CYS A 204 2.05 -3.83 1.01
CA CYS A 204 1.78 -4.84 2.02
C CYS A 204 2.77 -4.75 3.20
N MET A 205 4.07 -4.54 2.93
CA MET A 205 5.06 -4.29 3.99
C MET A 205 4.73 -3.01 4.77
N SER A 206 4.22 -1.98 4.10
CA SER A 206 3.67 -0.78 4.74
C SER A 206 2.52 -1.13 5.67
N VAL A 207 1.54 -1.93 5.22
CA VAL A 207 0.41 -2.38 6.04
C VAL A 207 0.91 -3.14 7.27
N GLN A 208 1.89 -4.05 7.11
CA GLN A 208 2.51 -4.76 8.24
C GLN A 208 3.20 -3.78 9.21
N THR A 209 3.88 -2.77 8.70
CA THR A 209 4.48 -1.70 9.51
C THR A 209 3.41 -0.95 10.31
N LEU A 210 2.31 -0.55 9.66
CA LEU A 210 1.21 0.17 10.30
C LEU A 210 0.53 -0.64 11.42
N VAL A 211 0.30 -1.95 11.22
CA VAL A 211 -0.31 -2.79 12.26
C VAL A 211 0.66 -3.16 13.38
N SER A 212 1.97 -3.00 13.18
CA SER A 212 3.02 -3.19 14.19
C SER A 212 3.39 -1.88 14.90
N SER A 213 2.96 -0.73 14.39
CA SER A 213 3.31 0.57 14.95
C SER A 213 2.35 0.99 16.06
N PRO A 214 2.87 1.52 17.18
CA PRO A 214 2.04 2.16 18.21
C PRO A 214 1.39 3.45 17.71
N LEU A 215 1.93 4.11 16.67
CA LEU A 215 1.47 5.41 16.18
C LEU A 215 0.10 5.38 15.51
N THR A 216 -0.36 4.21 15.06
CA THR A 216 -1.66 4.03 14.42
C THR A 216 -2.80 3.75 15.41
N GLU A 217 -2.51 3.73 16.73
CA GLU A 217 -3.50 3.55 17.80
C GLU A 217 -4.56 2.48 17.45
N ASN A 218 -5.85 2.84 17.56
CA ASN A 218 -7.00 1.99 17.22
C ASN A 218 -7.65 2.38 15.88
N TRP A 219 -6.90 2.98 14.94
CA TRP A 219 -7.47 3.49 13.70
C TRP A 219 -7.75 2.41 12.66
N ILE A 220 -7.11 1.24 12.79
CA ILE A 220 -7.21 0.13 11.85
C ILE A 220 -8.13 -0.94 12.43
N SER A 221 -9.21 -1.25 11.73
CA SER A 221 -10.16 -2.28 12.16
C SER A 221 -9.90 -3.66 11.55
N LYS A 222 -9.26 -3.72 10.38
CA LYS A 222 -8.90 -4.96 9.65
C LYS A 222 -7.69 -4.70 8.77
N ALA A 223 -6.99 -5.77 8.37
CA ALA A 223 -5.88 -5.66 7.44
C ALA A 223 -5.86 -6.80 6.41
N ILE A 224 -5.47 -6.46 5.16
CA ILE A 224 -5.24 -7.44 4.09
C ILE A 224 -3.80 -7.31 3.61
N PHE A 225 -3.05 -8.41 3.62
CA PHE A 225 -1.66 -8.48 3.19
C PHE A 225 -1.57 -9.24 1.87
N GLN A 226 -1.06 -8.58 0.83
CA GLN A 226 -0.93 -9.17 -0.50
C GLN A 226 0.54 -9.25 -0.93
N SER A 227 1.04 -10.47 -1.07
CA SER A 227 2.36 -10.78 -1.68
C SER A 227 3.58 -10.07 -1.08
N ALA A 228 3.67 -9.95 0.27
CA ALA A 228 4.90 -9.56 0.97
C ALA A 228 4.83 -9.76 2.49
N GLY A 229 3.74 -9.34 3.14
CA GLY A 229 3.57 -9.43 4.59
C GLY A 229 3.36 -10.86 5.09
N GLY A 230 3.62 -11.04 6.37
CA GLY A 230 3.49 -12.34 7.03
C GLY A 230 4.54 -12.53 8.13
N TYR A 231 4.63 -13.76 8.62
CA TYR A 231 5.62 -14.15 9.62
C TYR A 231 6.66 -15.09 9.01
N ASP A 232 7.93 -14.70 9.06
CA ASP A 232 9.06 -15.45 8.51
C ASP A 232 8.96 -15.68 6.98
N THR A 233 8.64 -14.61 6.25
CA THR A 233 8.51 -14.64 4.78
C THR A 233 9.85 -14.73 4.05
N GLY A 234 10.95 -14.35 4.72
CA GLY A 234 12.26 -14.14 4.11
C GLY A 234 12.41 -12.80 3.37
N LEU A 235 11.37 -11.97 3.30
CA LEU A 235 11.40 -10.63 2.68
C LEU A 235 11.52 -9.49 3.69
N ASN A 236 11.11 -9.72 4.95
CA ASN A 236 11.17 -8.69 5.98
C ASN A 236 12.63 -8.31 6.27
N ARG A 237 12.93 -7.04 6.16
CA ARG A 237 14.24 -6.49 6.50
C ARG A 237 14.12 -5.70 7.79
N ASP A 238 14.68 -6.25 8.85
CA ASP A 238 14.81 -5.56 10.14
C ASP A 238 16.01 -4.61 10.06
N MET A 239 15.77 -3.37 9.66
CA MET A 239 16.79 -2.33 9.45
C MET A 239 16.94 -1.47 10.71
N PRO A 240 18.01 -1.60 11.50
CA PRO A 240 18.27 -0.66 12.60
C PRO A 240 18.52 0.75 12.07
N LEU A 241 18.10 1.79 12.82
CA LEU A 241 18.35 3.19 12.45
C LEU A 241 19.84 3.47 12.17
N SER A 242 20.76 2.90 12.94
CA SER A 242 22.20 3.07 12.74
C SER A 242 22.70 2.51 11.40
N GLU A 243 22.10 1.41 10.91
CA GLU A 243 22.39 0.87 9.57
C GLU A 243 21.80 1.78 8.50
N ALA A 244 20.55 2.22 8.67
CA ALA A 244 19.90 3.14 7.75
C ALA A 244 20.68 4.48 7.63
N GLU A 245 21.20 5.00 8.75
CA GLU A 245 22.06 6.20 8.74
C GLU A 245 23.37 5.97 8.02
N THR A 246 23.98 4.79 8.16
CA THR A 246 25.20 4.42 7.42
C THR A 246 24.95 4.43 5.91
N ILE A 247 23.83 3.84 5.48
CA ILE A 247 23.40 3.85 4.06
C ILE A 247 23.17 5.28 3.58
N GLY A 248 22.52 6.10 4.41
CA GLY A 248 22.31 7.51 4.08
C GLY A 248 23.61 8.31 3.96
N GLN A 249 24.61 8.05 4.80
CA GLN A 249 25.93 8.65 4.68
C GLN A 249 26.61 8.26 3.35
N GLU A 250 26.56 6.97 2.97
CA GLU A 250 27.06 6.50 1.67
C GLU A 250 26.35 7.22 0.50
N PHE A 251 25.04 7.41 0.57
CA PHE A 251 24.27 8.15 -0.44
C PHE A 251 24.65 9.64 -0.50
N VAL A 252 24.77 10.30 0.66
CA VAL A 252 25.16 11.71 0.75
C VAL A 252 26.58 11.93 0.23
N GLU A 253 27.49 11.00 0.49
CA GLU A 253 28.86 11.04 -0.07
C GLU A 253 28.80 10.96 -1.61
N LEU A 254 28.02 10.06 -2.19
CA LEU A 254 27.80 9.97 -3.64
C LEU A 254 27.21 11.27 -4.21
N SER A 255 26.29 11.91 -3.50
CA SER A 255 25.67 13.16 -3.94
C SER A 255 26.64 14.35 -3.98
N GLY A 256 27.74 14.27 -3.23
CA GLY A 256 28.73 15.34 -3.08
C GLY A 256 28.35 16.46 -2.10
N ALA A 257 27.12 16.44 -1.53
CA ALA A 257 26.65 17.43 -0.57
C ALA A 257 27.51 17.42 0.71
N LYS A 258 27.81 18.61 1.23
CA LYS A 258 28.65 18.80 2.44
C LYS A 258 27.83 19.27 3.65
N SER A 259 26.55 19.54 3.46
CA SER A 259 25.61 19.92 4.50
C SER A 259 24.18 19.48 4.14
N LEU A 260 23.29 19.49 5.13
CA LEU A 260 21.88 19.23 4.91
C LEU A 260 21.23 20.28 4.02
N GLU A 261 21.67 21.53 4.13
CA GLU A 261 21.20 22.63 3.28
C GLU A 261 21.56 22.37 1.81
N GLU A 262 22.82 22.00 1.51
CA GLU A 262 23.23 21.63 0.15
C GLU A 262 22.44 20.44 -0.37
N LEU A 263 22.23 19.39 0.44
CA LEU A 263 21.47 18.21 0.07
C LEU A 263 20.01 18.57 -0.31
N ARG A 264 19.39 19.51 0.41
CA ARG A 264 18.03 20.01 0.13
C ARG A 264 17.92 20.86 -1.14
N THR A 265 19.03 21.43 -1.63
CA THR A 265 19.05 22.22 -2.86
C THR A 265 19.24 21.38 -4.13
N ILE A 266 19.59 20.11 -4.01
CA ILE A 266 19.73 19.21 -5.16
C ILE A 266 18.37 19.06 -5.84
N PRO A 267 18.24 19.30 -7.17
CA PRO A 267 16.98 19.09 -7.89
C PRO A 267 16.41 17.68 -7.68
N ALA A 268 15.08 17.57 -7.65
CA ALA A 268 14.42 16.28 -7.38
C ALA A 268 14.79 15.22 -8.41
N GLU A 269 14.84 15.59 -9.68
CA GLU A 269 15.25 14.71 -10.78
C GLU A 269 16.68 14.18 -10.55
N LYS A 270 17.58 15.04 -10.03
CA LYS A 270 18.96 14.65 -9.74
C LYS A 270 19.04 13.69 -8.54
N ILE A 271 18.15 13.82 -7.54
CA ILE A 271 18.04 12.85 -6.44
C ILE A 271 17.62 11.46 -6.98
N VAL A 272 16.68 11.43 -7.93
CA VAL A 272 16.24 10.17 -8.58
C VAL A 272 17.41 9.53 -9.34
N GLU A 273 18.14 10.28 -10.17
CA GLU A 273 19.34 9.80 -10.88
C GLU A 273 20.41 9.26 -9.92
N LEU A 274 20.67 9.97 -8.82
CA LEU A 274 21.63 9.56 -7.79
C LEU A 274 21.20 8.28 -7.08
N GLN A 275 19.90 8.09 -6.85
CA GLN A 275 19.39 6.86 -6.26
C GLN A 275 19.61 5.66 -7.18
N GLU A 276 19.38 5.81 -8.48
CA GLU A 276 19.69 4.77 -9.48
C GLU A 276 21.18 4.46 -9.53
N GLU A 277 22.01 5.51 -9.59
CA GLU A 277 23.46 5.36 -9.57
C GLU A 277 23.91 4.62 -8.31
N PHE A 278 23.38 4.98 -7.14
CA PHE A 278 23.68 4.36 -5.86
C PHE A 278 23.40 2.84 -5.88
N GLY A 279 22.25 2.42 -6.41
CA GLY A 279 21.92 1.00 -6.60
C GLY A 279 22.81 0.31 -7.64
N ARG A 280 23.18 1.01 -8.71
CA ARG A 280 24.03 0.47 -9.80
C ARG A 280 25.48 0.25 -9.36
N VAL A 281 26.07 1.21 -8.63
CA VAL A 281 27.47 1.11 -8.15
C VAL A 281 27.59 0.17 -6.93
N ASN A 282 26.51 0.00 -6.20
CA ASN A 282 26.45 -0.90 -5.05
C ASN A 282 25.16 -1.74 -5.09
N PRO A 283 25.12 -2.86 -5.85
CA PRO A 283 23.90 -3.67 -5.99
C PRO A 283 23.29 -4.18 -4.68
N SER A 284 24.09 -4.34 -3.62
CA SER A 284 23.58 -4.72 -2.29
C SER A 284 22.76 -3.60 -1.63
N ARG A 285 22.83 -2.37 -2.15
CA ARG A 285 22.10 -1.20 -1.68
C ARG A 285 20.85 -0.86 -2.51
N MET A 286 20.58 -1.59 -3.59
CA MET A 286 19.50 -1.28 -4.53
C MET A 286 18.14 -1.08 -3.84
N LEU A 287 17.79 -1.89 -2.84
CA LEU A 287 16.54 -1.84 -2.08
C LEU A 287 16.80 -1.48 -0.61
N SER A 288 17.60 -0.44 -0.36
CA SER A 288 18.01 -0.08 1.00
C SER A 288 17.19 1.04 1.64
N PHE A 289 16.43 1.79 0.84
CA PHE A 289 15.54 2.83 1.34
C PHE A 289 14.20 2.20 1.72
N VAL A 290 14.13 1.73 2.97
CA VAL A 290 13.01 0.97 3.54
C VAL A 290 12.73 1.44 4.97
N PRO A 291 11.60 1.07 5.59
CA PRO A 291 11.34 1.39 7.00
C PRO A 291 12.47 0.92 7.92
N ASN A 292 12.82 1.75 8.90
CA ASN A 292 13.84 1.40 9.90
C ASN A 292 13.27 1.32 11.32
N ILE A 293 13.94 0.56 12.18
CA ILE A 293 13.61 0.41 13.60
C ILE A 293 14.21 1.62 14.35
N ASP A 294 13.36 2.57 14.71
CA ASP A 294 13.73 3.85 15.35
C ASP A 294 13.21 3.97 16.80
N ASN A 295 12.65 2.89 17.35
CA ASN A 295 12.01 2.83 18.67
C ASN A 295 10.81 3.80 18.84
N HIS A 296 10.23 4.27 17.74
CA HIS A 296 9.07 5.15 17.73
C HIS A 296 8.02 4.63 16.75
N LEU A 297 8.36 4.57 15.45
CA LEU A 297 7.50 3.96 14.44
C LEU A 297 7.51 2.43 14.57
N LEU A 298 8.69 1.84 14.56
CA LEU A 298 8.93 0.42 14.83
C LEU A 298 9.78 0.27 16.08
N THR A 299 9.27 -0.48 17.05
CA THR A 299 9.94 -0.72 18.35
C THR A 299 10.79 -1.98 18.36
N CYS A 300 10.65 -2.83 17.35
CA CYS A 300 11.39 -4.09 17.17
C CYS A 300 11.27 -4.58 15.71
N GLY A 301 11.95 -5.67 15.39
CA GLY A 301 11.84 -6.33 14.09
C GLY A 301 10.46 -6.93 13.82
N TYR A 302 10.13 -7.16 12.55
CA TYR A 302 8.80 -7.64 12.14
C TYR A 302 8.45 -9.00 12.73
N ASN A 303 9.38 -9.97 12.71
CA ASN A 303 9.13 -11.29 13.28
C ASN A 303 9.02 -11.24 14.81
N GLU A 304 9.81 -10.39 15.48
CA GLU A 304 9.71 -10.14 16.90
C GLU A 304 8.35 -9.54 17.27
N ALA A 305 7.89 -8.55 16.51
CA ALA A 305 6.57 -7.93 16.71
C ALA A 305 5.43 -8.95 16.69
N VAL A 306 5.51 -9.93 15.77
CA VAL A 306 4.53 -11.02 15.69
C VAL A 306 4.61 -11.94 16.91
N THR A 307 5.81 -12.42 17.26
CA THR A 307 6.00 -13.39 18.34
C THR A 307 5.68 -12.82 19.71
N GLU A 308 5.94 -11.54 19.93
CA GLU A 308 5.63 -10.82 21.18
C GLU A 308 4.22 -10.22 21.21
N GLY A 309 3.43 -10.40 20.13
CA GLY A 309 2.07 -9.88 20.06
C GLY A 309 1.99 -8.35 19.95
N LYS A 310 3.08 -7.70 19.53
CA LYS A 310 3.15 -6.24 19.29
C LYS A 310 2.50 -5.81 17.96
N ILE A 311 1.62 -6.65 17.42
CA ILE A 311 0.78 -6.38 16.27
C ILE A 311 -0.66 -6.16 16.73
N LYS A 312 -1.46 -5.43 15.96
CA LYS A 312 -2.87 -5.17 16.32
C LYS A 312 -3.68 -6.47 16.39
N ASN A 313 -4.57 -6.56 17.37
CA ASN A 313 -5.49 -7.70 17.51
C ASN A 313 -6.79 -7.42 16.73
N ILE A 314 -6.71 -7.58 15.42
CA ILE A 314 -7.77 -7.33 14.43
C ILE A 314 -7.91 -8.54 13.50
N PRO A 315 -9.00 -8.65 12.71
CA PRO A 315 -9.09 -9.64 11.63
C PRO A 315 -8.04 -9.39 10.54
N TYR A 316 -7.45 -10.49 10.03
CA TYR A 316 -6.46 -10.49 8.97
C TYR A 316 -6.87 -11.41 7.82
N MET A 317 -6.59 -10.98 6.59
CA MET A 317 -6.58 -11.81 5.39
C MET A 317 -5.21 -11.66 4.72
N LEU A 318 -4.59 -12.79 4.33
CA LEU A 318 -3.25 -12.76 3.74
C LEU A 318 -3.19 -13.68 2.54
N GLY A 319 -2.31 -13.37 1.58
CA GLY A 319 -2.08 -14.30 0.48
C GLY A 319 -0.91 -13.91 -0.42
N SER A 320 -0.69 -14.79 -1.39
CA SER A 320 0.37 -14.68 -2.37
C SER A 320 -0.08 -15.23 -3.73
N THR A 321 0.72 -14.99 -4.76
CA THR A 321 0.54 -15.56 -6.09
C THR A 321 1.40 -16.81 -6.29
N ALA A 322 1.11 -17.61 -7.32
CA ALA A 322 1.82 -18.88 -7.56
C ALA A 322 3.22 -18.66 -8.15
N ASP A 323 3.43 -17.57 -8.87
CA ASP A 323 4.72 -17.17 -9.45
C ASP A 323 5.23 -15.88 -8.77
N ASP A 324 5.12 -15.86 -7.44
CA ASP A 324 5.47 -14.71 -6.60
C ASP A 324 6.99 -14.55 -6.44
N ILE A 325 7.43 -13.44 -5.83
CA ILE A 325 8.84 -13.18 -5.51
C ILE A 325 9.41 -14.34 -4.69
N GLY A 326 10.58 -14.85 -5.13
CA GLY A 326 11.27 -15.96 -4.47
C GLY A 326 10.69 -17.34 -4.78
N VAL A 327 9.79 -17.46 -5.76
CA VAL A 327 9.35 -18.75 -6.30
C VAL A 327 10.17 -19.05 -7.55
N PHE A 328 10.87 -20.17 -7.55
CA PHE A 328 11.73 -20.62 -8.65
C PHE A 328 11.15 -21.85 -9.34
N PRO A 329 11.42 -22.08 -10.64
CA PRO A 329 10.90 -23.23 -11.38
C PRO A 329 11.15 -24.58 -10.69
N GLU A 330 12.34 -24.77 -10.10
CA GLU A 330 12.71 -26.01 -9.40
C GLU A 330 11.86 -26.27 -8.14
N MET A 331 11.37 -25.20 -7.50
CA MET A 331 10.44 -25.32 -6.37
C MET A 331 9.07 -25.82 -6.85
N LYS A 332 8.59 -25.27 -7.97
CA LYS A 332 7.31 -25.68 -8.58
C LYS A 332 7.34 -27.16 -9.02
N GLU A 333 8.43 -27.62 -9.64
CA GLU A 333 8.63 -29.02 -10.04
C GLU A 333 8.57 -29.99 -8.85
N LYS A 334 9.02 -29.52 -7.67
CA LYS A 334 8.97 -30.30 -6.41
C LYS A 334 7.66 -30.12 -5.64
N GLY A 335 6.73 -29.30 -6.10
CA GLY A 335 5.52 -28.94 -5.37
C GLY A 335 5.78 -28.11 -4.11
N GLU A 336 6.89 -27.36 -4.08
CA GLU A 336 7.26 -26.49 -2.97
C GLU A 336 6.69 -25.09 -3.16
N HIS A 337 6.28 -24.45 -2.06
CA HIS A 337 5.80 -23.06 -2.06
C HIS A 337 6.87 -22.08 -1.59
N GLY A 338 6.81 -20.84 -2.07
CA GLY A 338 7.69 -19.75 -1.69
C GLY A 338 7.57 -19.30 -0.23
N GLY A 339 8.49 -18.43 0.18
CA GLY A 339 8.54 -17.88 1.54
C GLY A 339 7.30 -17.07 1.90
N ILE A 340 6.75 -16.29 0.96
CA ILE A 340 5.54 -15.47 1.20
C ILE A 340 4.33 -16.36 1.52
N TYR A 341 4.08 -17.40 0.71
CA TYR A 341 3.00 -18.36 0.96
C TYR A 341 3.09 -18.97 2.37
N LYS A 342 4.29 -19.45 2.73
CA LYS A 342 4.56 -20.01 4.07
C LYS A 342 4.37 -18.97 5.15
N GLY A 343 4.83 -17.75 4.93
CA GLY A 343 4.71 -16.63 5.87
C GLY A 343 3.27 -16.21 6.14
N CYS A 344 2.38 -16.31 5.15
CA CYS A 344 0.94 -16.07 5.34
C CYS A 344 0.32 -17.12 6.30
N ILE A 345 0.65 -18.39 6.11
CA ILE A 345 0.21 -19.48 7.02
C ILE A 345 0.80 -19.26 8.41
N ASN A 346 2.10 -19.00 8.49
CA ASN A 346 2.81 -18.80 9.76
C ASN A 346 2.23 -17.62 10.56
N TRP A 347 1.80 -16.54 9.88
CA TRP A 347 1.10 -15.42 10.52
C TRP A 347 -0.17 -15.88 11.24
N SER A 348 -1.01 -16.65 10.55
CA SER A 348 -2.25 -17.19 11.13
C SER A 348 -1.99 -18.08 12.33
N LEU A 349 -1.00 -18.97 12.22
CA LEU A 349 -0.60 -19.86 13.32
C LEU A 349 -0.01 -19.08 14.51
N ALA A 350 0.70 -17.98 14.25
CA ALA A 350 1.20 -17.11 15.30
C ALA A 350 0.06 -16.38 16.02
N LEU A 351 -0.97 -15.91 15.29
CA LEU A 351 -2.18 -15.34 15.90
C LEU A 351 -2.87 -16.36 16.82
N GLU A 352 -3.04 -17.59 16.36
CA GLU A 352 -3.63 -18.65 17.16
C GLU A 352 -2.82 -18.94 18.43
N LYS A 353 -1.48 -19.00 18.34
CA LYS A 353 -0.57 -19.14 19.48
C LYS A 353 -0.70 -18.01 20.49
N LEU A 354 -1.02 -16.80 20.04
CA LEU A 354 -1.29 -15.63 20.86
C LEU A 354 -2.72 -15.59 21.44
N GLY A 355 -3.54 -16.64 21.19
CA GLY A 355 -4.95 -16.68 21.60
C GLY A 355 -5.86 -15.70 20.85
N ARG A 356 -5.45 -15.30 19.63
CA ARG A 356 -6.19 -14.39 18.74
C ARG A 356 -6.93 -15.16 17.66
N LYS A 357 -7.85 -14.50 16.95
CA LYS A 357 -8.56 -15.11 15.82
C LYS A 357 -7.57 -15.45 14.71
N PRO A 358 -7.60 -16.69 14.15
CA PRO A 358 -6.81 -17.05 13.00
C PRO A 358 -7.16 -16.21 11.77
N ALA A 359 -6.22 -16.05 10.86
CA ALA A 359 -6.42 -15.31 9.63
C ALA A 359 -7.02 -16.18 8.52
N TYR A 360 -7.60 -15.52 7.53
CA TYR A 360 -7.96 -16.11 6.25
C TYR A 360 -6.75 -16.06 5.33
N VAL A 361 -6.41 -17.17 4.67
CA VAL A 361 -5.26 -17.27 3.78
C VAL A 361 -5.71 -17.64 2.37
N TYR A 362 -5.19 -16.94 1.35
CA TYR A 362 -5.44 -17.27 -0.06
C TYR A 362 -4.15 -17.57 -0.83
N TYR A 363 -4.33 -18.24 -1.96
CA TYR A 363 -3.29 -18.53 -2.92
C TYR A 363 -3.84 -18.33 -4.33
N PHE A 364 -3.39 -17.27 -5.01
CA PHE A 364 -3.82 -16.95 -6.37
C PHE A 364 -2.98 -17.74 -7.37
N THR A 365 -3.63 -18.65 -8.11
CA THR A 365 -2.97 -19.59 -9.03
C THR A 365 -3.35 -19.38 -10.49
N ARG A 366 -4.22 -18.42 -10.78
CA ARG A 366 -4.62 -18.11 -12.15
C ARG A 366 -3.43 -17.60 -12.95
N ALA A 367 -2.89 -18.45 -13.83
CA ALA A 367 -1.91 -18.04 -14.82
C ALA A 367 -2.56 -17.12 -15.86
N LEU A 368 -2.08 -15.87 -15.96
CA LEU A 368 -2.62 -14.90 -16.90
C LEU A 368 -2.27 -15.28 -18.34
N LEU A 369 -3.19 -15.03 -19.27
CA LEU A 369 -3.00 -15.31 -20.68
C LEU A 369 -2.16 -14.19 -21.35
N GLY A 370 -1.56 -14.49 -22.51
CA GLY A 370 -0.83 -13.54 -23.35
C GLY A 370 0.67 -13.76 -23.41
N ASP A 371 1.25 -14.36 -22.39
CA ASP A 371 2.63 -14.85 -22.31
C ASP A 371 2.74 -15.98 -21.28
N ASP A 372 3.94 -16.38 -20.91
CA ASP A 372 4.25 -17.44 -19.95
C ASP A 372 4.61 -16.94 -18.54
N ALA A 373 4.25 -15.69 -18.21
CA ALA A 373 4.53 -15.09 -16.91
C ALA A 373 3.78 -15.77 -15.74
N GLY A 374 2.74 -16.56 -16.03
CA GLY A 374 2.00 -17.29 -15.03
C GLY A 374 1.11 -16.42 -14.14
N ALA A 375 1.01 -16.81 -12.88
CA ALA A 375 0.38 -16.03 -11.82
C ALA A 375 1.46 -15.17 -11.12
N PHE A 376 2.04 -14.23 -11.86
CA PHE A 376 3.18 -13.43 -11.43
C PHE A 376 2.85 -12.49 -10.26
N HIS A 377 3.88 -11.99 -9.60
CA HIS A 377 3.76 -11.00 -8.54
C HIS A 377 2.93 -9.78 -8.98
N SER A 378 1.85 -9.43 -8.29
CA SER A 378 0.85 -8.38 -8.60
C SER A 378 -0.24 -8.77 -9.60
N SER A 379 -0.26 -9.99 -10.14
CA SER A 379 -1.24 -10.39 -11.17
C SER A 379 -2.69 -10.41 -10.66
N GLU A 380 -2.91 -10.58 -9.36
CA GLU A 380 -4.22 -10.58 -8.72
C GLU A 380 -4.87 -9.19 -8.64
N LEU A 381 -4.08 -8.10 -8.82
CA LEU A 381 -4.58 -6.73 -8.70
C LEU A 381 -5.71 -6.42 -9.69
N TRP A 382 -5.57 -6.84 -10.95
CA TRP A 382 -6.62 -6.69 -11.96
C TRP A 382 -7.95 -7.31 -11.54
N TYR A 383 -7.89 -8.43 -10.80
CA TYR A 383 -9.06 -9.17 -10.33
C TYR A 383 -9.69 -8.50 -9.12
N MET A 384 -8.89 -8.14 -8.11
CA MET A 384 -9.41 -7.60 -6.86
C MET A 384 -9.79 -6.11 -6.93
N PHE A 385 -9.44 -5.40 -8.01
CA PHE A 385 -9.97 -4.08 -8.33
C PHE A 385 -11.10 -4.11 -9.38
N GLY A 386 -11.35 -5.27 -10.02
CA GLY A 386 -12.38 -5.40 -11.04
C GLY A 386 -12.05 -4.66 -12.35
N THR A 387 -10.76 -4.43 -12.62
CA THR A 387 -10.26 -3.62 -13.73
C THR A 387 -9.66 -4.45 -14.87
N LEU A 388 -10.02 -5.73 -14.98
CA LEU A 388 -9.54 -6.67 -16.00
C LEU A 388 -9.63 -6.12 -17.44
N GLY A 389 -10.63 -5.29 -17.73
CA GLY A 389 -10.82 -4.71 -19.06
C GLY A 389 -9.74 -3.69 -19.47
N ARG A 390 -8.92 -3.18 -18.53
CA ARG A 390 -7.82 -2.25 -18.81
C ARG A 390 -6.51 -2.97 -19.12
N SER A 391 -6.37 -4.23 -18.70
CA SER A 391 -5.16 -5.02 -18.96
C SER A 391 -5.07 -5.39 -20.45
N TRP A 392 -3.87 -5.34 -21.03
CA TRP A 392 -3.58 -5.77 -22.39
C TRP A 392 -3.76 -7.27 -22.61
N ARG A 393 -3.76 -8.05 -21.53
CA ARG A 393 -3.82 -9.52 -21.60
C ARG A 393 -5.19 -10.00 -22.01
N PRO A 394 -5.32 -11.08 -22.81
CA PRO A 394 -6.60 -11.72 -23.09
C PRO A 394 -7.29 -12.20 -21.81
N LYS A 395 -8.60 -12.04 -21.74
CA LYS A 395 -9.44 -12.49 -20.62
C LYS A 395 -10.56 -13.40 -21.13
N THR A 396 -10.92 -14.37 -20.32
CA THR A 396 -12.05 -15.29 -20.55
C THR A 396 -13.22 -14.93 -19.66
N GLU A 397 -14.40 -15.52 -19.91
CA GLU A 397 -15.55 -15.40 -19.00
C GLU A 397 -15.22 -15.90 -17.57
N GLY A 398 -14.36 -16.93 -17.47
CA GLY A 398 -13.87 -17.44 -16.20
C GLY A 398 -13.06 -16.40 -15.42
N ASP A 399 -12.26 -15.55 -16.08
CA ASP A 399 -11.52 -14.47 -15.46
C ASP A 399 -12.45 -13.41 -14.85
N TYR A 400 -13.49 -13.01 -15.56
CA TYR A 400 -14.49 -12.08 -15.04
C TYR A 400 -15.31 -12.68 -13.89
N ALA A 401 -15.61 -13.98 -13.94
CA ALA A 401 -16.27 -14.67 -12.83
C ALA A 401 -15.39 -14.74 -11.59
N LEU A 402 -14.09 -15.07 -11.74
CA LEU A 402 -13.12 -15.07 -10.66
C LEU A 402 -12.93 -13.67 -10.07
N SER A 403 -12.81 -12.64 -10.91
CA SER A 403 -12.70 -11.25 -10.45
C SER A 403 -13.92 -10.84 -9.62
N LYS A 404 -15.13 -11.19 -10.08
CA LYS A 404 -16.34 -10.92 -9.31
C LYS A 404 -16.32 -11.62 -7.95
N GLU A 405 -15.93 -12.89 -7.89
CA GLU A 405 -15.81 -13.68 -6.65
C GLU A 405 -14.80 -13.03 -5.69
N MET A 406 -13.60 -12.69 -6.17
CA MET A 406 -12.57 -12.03 -5.38
C MET A 406 -13.04 -10.67 -4.85
N MET A 407 -13.69 -9.84 -5.69
CA MET A 407 -14.24 -8.56 -5.25
C MET A 407 -15.31 -8.74 -4.17
N ASP A 408 -16.17 -9.76 -4.28
CA ASP A 408 -17.18 -10.05 -3.27
C ASP A 408 -16.52 -10.50 -1.96
N ASP A 409 -15.50 -11.37 -1.99
CA ASP A 409 -14.76 -11.85 -0.82
C ASP A 409 -14.01 -10.72 -0.11
N TRP A 410 -13.26 -9.88 -0.85
CA TRP A 410 -12.52 -8.72 -0.30
C TRP A 410 -13.48 -7.74 0.38
N THR A 411 -14.57 -7.38 -0.31
CA THR A 411 -15.53 -6.42 0.25
C THR A 411 -16.35 -6.99 1.41
N ASN A 412 -16.67 -8.29 1.42
CA ASN A 412 -17.26 -8.95 2.60
C ASN A 412 -16.31 -8.90 3.79
N PHE A 413 -15.02 -9.22 3.58
CA PHE A 413 -14.01 -9.09 4.64
C PHE A 413 -13.90 -7.64 5.14
N MET A 414 -13.89 -6.65 4.26
CA MET A 414 -13.86 -5.23 4.64
C MET A 414 -15.09 -4.80 5.44
N LYS A 415 -16.24 -5.37 5.16
CA LYS A 415 -17.50 -5.13 5.92
C LYS A 415 -17.45 -5.77 7.30
N THR A 416 -17.09 -7.05 7.39
CA THR A 416 -17.38 -7.91 8.54
C THR A 416 -16.16 -8.54 9.21
N GLY A 417 -15.00 -8.55 8.55
CA GLY A 417 -13.81 -9.34 8.95
C GLY A 417 -13.92 -10.82 8.56
N ASN A 418 -14.90 -11.18 7.71
CA ASN A 418 -15.11 -12.52 7.16
C ASN A 418 -15.30 -12.40 5.64
N PRO A 419 -14.52 -13.10 4.79
CA PRO A 419 -14.65 -13.04 3.34
C PRO A 419 -15.94 -13.69 2.81
N ASN A 420 -16.53 -14.60 3.58
CA ASN A 420 -17.73 -15.34 3.14
C ASN A 420 -18.97 -14.43 3.07
N ALA A 421 -19.86 -14.72 2.12
CA ALA A 421 -21.19 -14.14 2.11
C ALA A 421 -21.98 -14.57 3.36
N GLU A 422 -23.01 -13.79 3.71
CA GLU A 422 -23.87 -14.10 4.86
C GLU A 422 -24.47 -15.52 4.77
N GLY A 423 -24.31 -16.27 5.84
CA GLY A 423 -24.80 -17.65 5.94
C GLY A 423 -23.95 -18.70 5.22
N LYS A 424 -22.80 -18.31 4.63
CA LYS A 424 -21.80 -19.21 4.04
C LYS A 424 -20.58 -19.32 4.93
N ASP A 425 -19.85 -20.41 4.81
CA ASP A 425 -18.62 -20.68 5.53
C ASP A 425 -17.70 -21.57 4.68
N ASP A 426 -17.57 -21.21 3.40
CA ASP A 426 -16.79 -21.98 2.42
C ASP A 426 -15.28 -21.71 2.58
N TRP A 427 -14.91 -20.46 2.80
CA TRP A 427 -13.54 -20.06 3.11
C TRP A 427 -13.31 -20.13 4.63
N LYS A 428 -12.55 -21.11 5.07
CA LYS A 428 -12.22 -21.33 6.50
C LYS A 428 -10.99 -20.52 6.90
N PRO A 429 -10.89 -20.07 8.16
CA PRO A 429 -9.64 -19.56 8.69
C PRO A 429 -8.55 -20.63 8.67
N CYS A 430 -7.29 -20.22 8.48
CA CYS A 430 -6.14 -21.12 8.51
C CYS A 430 -5.73 -21.36 9.97
N THR A 431 -5.91 -22.58 10.46
CA THR A 431 -5.58 -22.98 11.84
C THR A 431 -4.55 -24.12 11.85
N LYS A 432 -3.95 -24.37 13.01
CA LYS A 432 -3.01 -25.48 13.20
C LYS A 432 -3.65 -26.84 12.91
N ASP A 433 -4.90 -27.03 13.36
CA ASP A 433 -5.60 -28.32 13.21
C ASP A 433 -6.25 -28.47 11.81
N ALA A 434 -6.49 -27.34 11.11
CA ALA A 434 -7.01 -27.31 9.76
C ALA A 434 -6.34 -26.17 8.96
N PRO A 435 -5.14 -26.42 8.40
CA PRO A 435 -4.39 -25.41 7.63
C PRO A 435 -5.04 -25.16 6.26
N TYR A 436 -6.14 -24.43 6.27
CA TYR A 436 -6.91 -24.12 5.07
C TYR A 436 -6.33 -22.91 4.32
N VAL A 437 -6.14 -23.06 3.02
CA VAL A 437 -5.77 -21.99 2.10
C VAL A 437 -6.76 -21.96 0.94
N GLN A 438 -7.42 -20.82 0.73
CA GLN A 438 -8.35 -20.63 -0.39
C GLN A 438 -7.57 -20.49 -1.70
N VAL A 439 -7.73 -21.45 -2.60
CA VAL A 439 -7.15 -21.35 -3.94
C VAL A 439 -8.07 -20.50 -4.82
N LEU A 440 -7.49 -19.46 -5.44
CA LEU A 440 -8.16 -18.54 -6.34
C LEU A 440 -7.71 -18.81 -7.78
N ASP A 441 -8.59 -19.45 -8.53
CA ASP A 441 -8.37 -19.81 -9.94
C ASP A 441 -9.71 -19.87 -10.68
N VAL A 442 -9.65 -19.84 -12.00
CA VAL A 442 -10.86 -20.04 -12.83
C VAL A 442 -11.38 -21.47 -12.62
N ARG A 443 -12.67 -21.59 -12.37
CA ARG A 443 -13.31 -22.91 -12.24
C ARG A 443 -13.29 -23.62 -13.60
N LYS A 444 -12.84 -24.87 -13.61
CA LYS A 444 -12.81 -25.72 -14.82
C LYS A 444 -14.21 -26.15 -15.22
#